data_915674474c29e0392ccabdd93886be59
#
_entry.id   915674474c29e0392ccabdd93886be59
#
_cell.length_a   1.000
_cell.length_b   1.000
_cell.length_c   1.000
_cell.angle_alpha   90.00
_cell.angle_beta   90.00
_cell.angle_gamma   90.00
#
_symmetry.space_group_name_H-M   'P 1'
#
loop_
_entity.id
_entity.type
_entity.pdbx_description
1 polymer ?
#
loop_
_entity_poly.entity_id
_entity_poly.type
_entity_poly.pdbx_seq_one_letter_code
_entity_poly.pdbx_strand_id
1 'polypeptide(L)'
;MPATGSSPSDVLIVGAGPAGTAAAITAAEAGLSVTLVDKARFPRDKCCGDGLTTLALRHLDDLGLDPSTITNWFDVDGAWLRSPSGREVFVPLPSDGRFAAVVPRLDLDDALVQRARSVGVDVVEDLSFVDLEQHVSGVAVTFDDGSTRDARWLVAADGMWSPIRRSLGMSPGGYLGEWHAFRQYVSNVSGSAASRLHVWFDRDLLPGYAWSFPLPGNRANVGFGILRDGTRSGKDMKRTWDDLLQRHHLTEALGPDAVFEGRHTAWP
;
A
#
# COMPACT_ATOMS: atom_id res chain seq x y z
N MET A 1 -26.35 -30.97 2.54
CA MET A 1 -27.08 -30.05 1.67
C MET A 1 -26.00 -29.26 0.92
N PRO A 2 -25.94 -29.27 -0.42
CA PRO A 2 -24.99 -28.41 -1.11
C PRO A 2 -25.38 -26.95 -0.81
N ALA A 3 -24.38 -26.12 -0.49
CA ALA A 3 -24.53 -24.70 -0.26
C ALA A 3 -25.21 -24.07 -1.49
N THR A 4 -26.20 -23.22 -1.27
CA THR A 4 -26.89 -22.44 -2.29
C THR A 4 -25.86 -21.60 -3.02
N GLY A 5 -25.46 -22.02 -4.22
CA GLY A 5 -24.54 -21.29 -5.05
C GLY A 5 -25.11 -19.91 -5.38
N SER A 6 -24.39 -18.86 -5.02
CA SER A 6 -24.63 -17.52 -5.56
C SER A 6 -24.52 -17.61 -7.08
N SER A 7 -25.35 -16.86 -7.82
CA SER A 7 -25.22 -16.77 -9.27
C SER A 7 -23.78 -16.39 -9.64
N PRO A 8 -23.22 -16.97 -10.72
CA PRO A 8 -21.85 -16.63 -11.14
C PRO A 8 -21.70 -15.14 -11.35
N SER A 9 -20.64 -14.54 -10.83
CA SER A 9 -20.32 -13.14 -11.08
C SER A 9 -19.69 -12.99 -12.48
N ASP A 10 -19.86 -11.84 -13.12
CA ASP A 10 -19.09 -11.54 -14.33
C ASP A 10 -17.59 -11.49 -13.99
N VAL A 11 -17.25 -10.85 -12.85
CA VAL A 11 -15.87 -10.69 -12.41
C VAL A 11 -15.72 -11.08 -10.95
N LEU A 12 -14.83 -12.02 -10.68
CA LEU A 12 -14.31 -12.31 -9.35
C LEU A 12 -12.94 -11.67 -9.19
N ILE A 13 -12.75 -10.90 -8.12
CA ILE A 13 -11.48 -10.21 -7.83
C ILE A 13 -10.97 -10.72 -6.49
N VAL A 14 -9.73 -11.17 -6.46
CA VAL A 14 -9.07 -11.64 -5.24
C VAL A 14 -7.99 -10.63 -4.81
N GLY A 15 -8.19 -10.05 -3.62
CA GLY A 15 -7.37 -9.00 -3.03
C GLY A 15 -8.05 -7.63 -3.09
N ALA A 16 -8.48 -7.11 -1.93
CA ALA A 16 -9.15 -5.82 -1.79
C ALA A 16 -8.19 -4.67 -1.39
N GLY A 17 -6.93 -4.75 -1.82
CA GLY A 17 -6.03 -3.60 -1.83
C GLY A 17 -6.38 -2.61 -2.95
N PRO A 18 -5.60 -1.51 -3.11
CA PRO A 18 -5.92 -0.46 -4.10
C PRO A 18 -6.13 -0.95 -5.52
N ALA A 19 -5.37 -1.96 -5.97
CA ALA A 19 -5.53 -2.52 -7.31
C ALA A 19 -6.86 -3.26 -7.48
N GLY A 20 -7.23 -4.10 -6.50
CA GLY A 20 -8.47 -4.89 -6.57
C GLY A 20 -9.71 -4.04 -6.37
N THR A 21 -9.69 -3.08 -5.45
CA THR A 21 -10.81 -2.15 -5.26
C THR A 21 -11.00 -1.25 -6.46
N ALA A 22 -9.92 -0.74 -7.08
CA ALA A 22 -10.01 0.04 -8.32
C ALA A 22 -10.63 -0.79 -9.45
N ALA A 23 -10.18 -2.02 -9.66
CA ALA A 23 -10.76 -2.93 -10.64
C ALA A 23 -12.24 -3.22 -10.36
N ALA A 24 -12.59 -3.44 -9.08
CA ALA A 24 -13.96 -3.73 -8.67
C ALA A 24 -14.91 -2.55 -8.91
N ILE A 25 -14.52 -1.35 -8.50
CA ILE A 25 -15.30 -0.13 -8.69
C ILE A 25 -15.52 0.11 -10.19
N THR A 26 -14.45 0.09 -10.97
CA THR A 26 -14.52 0.32 -12.42
C THR A 26 -15.42 -0.71 -13.14
N ALA A 27 -15.30 -1.98 -12.78
CA ALA A 27 -16.14 -3.03 -13.37
C ALA A 27 -17.62 -2.88 -12.99
N ALA A 28 -17.90 -2.57 -11.72
CA ALA A 28 -19.26 -2.37 -11.23
C ALA A 28 -19.93 -1.13 -11.89
N GLU A 29 -19.20 -0.02 -12.01
CA GLU A 29 -19.66 1.19 -12.70
C GLU A 29 -19.88 0.96 -14.21
N ALA A 30 -19.18 -0.01 -14.81
CA ALA A 30 -19.45 -0.49 -16.17
C ALA A 30 -20.66 -1.45 -16.27
N GLY A 31 -21.36 -1.71 -15.17
CA GLY A 31 -22.57 -2.54 -15.13
C GLY A 31 -22.34 -4.04 -15.01
N LEU A 32 -21.11 -4.47 -14.68
CA LEU A 32 -20.80 -5.88 -14.44
C LEU A 32 -21.16 -6.29 -13.00
N SER A 33 -21.55 -7.55 -12.81
CA SER A 33 -21.66 -8.14 -11.49
C SER A 33 -20.27 -8.50 -10.94
N VAL A 34 -19.90 -7.94 -9.77
CA VAL A 34 -18.55 -8.06 -9.22
C VAL A 34 -18.59 -8.63 -7.82
N THR A 35 -17.79 -9.69 -7.58
CA THR A 35 -17.45 -10.15 -6.24
C THR A 35 -15.97 -9.84 -5.96
N LEU A 36 -15.70 -9.12 -4.87
CA LEU A 36 -14.36 -8.78 -4.38
C LEU A 36 -14.08 -9.52 -3.08
N VAL A 37 -13.03 -10.34 -3.08
CA VAL A 37 -12.68 -11.19 -1.94
C VAL A 37 -11.32 -10.77 -1.37
N ASP A 38 -11.22 -10.66 -0.05
CA ASP A 38 -9.92 -10.50 0.64
C ASP A 38 -9.82 -11.43 1.85
N LYS A 39 -8.62 -11.92 2.11
CA LYS A 39 -8.30 -12.74 3.29
C LYS A 39 -8.33 -11.98 4.61
N ALA A 40 -8.29 -10.66 4.56
CA ALA A 40 -8.31 -9.80 5.73
C ALA A 40 -9.70 -9.18 5.91
N ARG A 41 -9.96 -8.72 7.14
CA ARG A 41 -11.07 -7.84 7.46
C ARG A 41 -10.60 -6.40 7.49
N PHE A 42 -11.40 -5.47 6.98
CA PHE A 42 -11.10 -4.04 6.95
C PHE A 42 -11.77 -3.30 8.11
N PRO A 43 -11.10 -2.25 8.67
CA PRO A 43 -9.81 -1.71 8.26
C PRO A 43 -8.62 -2.58 8.68
N ARG A 44 -7.59 -2.67 7.83
CA ARG A 44 -6.36 -3.39 8.13
C ARG A 44 -5.12 -2.62 7.70
N ASP A 45 -4.02 -2.70 8.45
CA ASP A 45 -2.73 -2.14 8.02
C ASP A 45 -2.09 -2.98 6.90
N LYS A 46 -1.33 -2.33 6.06
CA LYS A 46 -0.47 -2.93 5.05
C LYS A 46 0.82 -2.13 4.94
N CYS A 47 1.96 -2.80 5.04
CA CYS A 47 3.26 -2.14 4.95
C CYS A 47 3.40 -1.33 3.66
N CYS A 48 3.63 -0.01 3.81
CA CYS A 48 3.73 0.99 2.74
C CYS A 48 4.40 2.25 3.28
N GLY A 49 4.92 3.10 2.42
CA GLY A 49 5.36 4.46 2.76
C GLY A 49 4.20 5.46 2.88
N ASP A 50 2.97 5.06 2.52
CA ASP A 50 1.73 5.83 2.63
C ASP A 50 1.65 7.09 1.76
N GLY A 51 2.70 7.40 0.99
CA GLY A 51 2.70 8.55 0.08
C GLY A 51 1.92 8.30 -1.20
N LEU A 52 1.10 9.27 -1.59
CA LEU A 52 0.35 9.29 -2.84
C LEU A 52 0.93 10.32 -3.80
N THR A 53 1.18 9.90 -5.02
CA THR A 53 1.62 10.77 -6.12
C THR A 53 0.43 11.44 -6.81
N THR A 54 0.69 12.46 -7.61
CA THR A 54 -0.34 13.13 -8.43
C THR A 54 -1.15 12.15 -9.28
N LEU A 55 -0.51 11.13 -9.87
CA LEU A 55 -1.22 10.13 -10.67
C LEU A 55 -2.14 9.27 -9.79
N ALA A 56 -1.66 8.86 -8.61
CA ALA A 56 -2.50 8.11 -7.68
C ALA A 56 -3.72 8.92 -7.25
N LEU A 57 -3.54 10.22 -6.96
CA LEU A 57 -4.64 11.11 -6.59
C LEU A 57 -5.69 11.23 -7.69
N ARG A 58 -5.27 11.39 -8.95
CA ARG A 58 -6.18 11.41 -10.10
C ARG A 58 -7.00 10.12 -10.21
N HIS A 59 -6.35 8.97 -10.04
CA HIS A 59 -7.08 7.70 -10.04
C HIS A 59 -8.08 7.58 -8.89
N LEU A 60 -7.77 8.11 -7.71
CA LEU A 60 -8.73 8.14 -6.60
C LEU A 60 -9.93 9.06 -6.92
N ASP A 61 -9.67 10.21 -7.56
CA ASP A 61 -10.73 11.10 -8.05
C ASP A 61 -11.60 10.40 -9.11
N ASP A 62 -10.99 9.70 -10.08
CA ASP A 62 -11.69 8.92 -11.11
C ASP A 62 -12.58 7.83 -10.51
N LEU A 63 -12.17 7.24 -9.38
CA LEU A 63 -12.94 6.25 -8.63
C LEU A 63 -14.04 6.89 -7.75
N GLY A 64 -14.16 8.22 -7.73
CA GLY A 64 -15.12 8.95 -6.92
C GLY A 64 -14.84 8.88 -5.42
N LEU A 65 -13.58 8.79 -5.03
CA LEU A 65 -13.15 8.79 -3.64
C LEU A 65 -12.92 10.24 -3.18
N ASP A 66 -13.70 10.69 -2.18
CA ASP A 66 -13.54 12.01 -1.57
C ASP A 66 -12.52 11.96 -0.43
N PRO A 67 -11.35 12.59 -0.57
CA PRO A 67 -10.32 12.64 0.47
C PRO A 67 -10.80 13.20 1.80
N SER A 68 -11.81 14.09 1.80
CA SER A 68 -12.34 14.68 3.03
C SER A 68 -13.04 13.67 3.94
N THR A 69 -13.40 12.51 3.40
CA THR A 69 -14.04 11.41 4.14
C THR A 69 -13.02 10.42 4.72
N ILE A 70 -11.74 10.57 4.39
CA ILE A 70 -10.70 9.63 4.80
C ILE A 70 -9.99 10.14 6.05
N THR A 71 -10.01 9.34 7.09
CA THR A 71 -9.29 9.62 8.33
C THR A 71 -7.77 9.66 8.08
N ASN A 72 -7.07 10.48 8.84
CA ASN A 72 -5.60 10.63 8.76
C ASN A 72 -5.05 11.02 7.37
N TRP A 73 -5.86 11.67 6.55
CA TRP A 73 -5.39 12.27 5.30
C TRP A 73 -4.54 13.51 5.57
N PHE A 74 -3.38 13.62 4.92
CA PHE A 74 -2.49 14.76 5.02
C PHE A 74 -2.10 15.27 3.62
N ASP A 75 -2.52 16.48 3.27
CA ASP A 75 -2.12 17.14 2.02
C ASP A 75 -0.68 17.66 2.13
N VAL A 76 0.13 17.38 1.12
CA VAL A 76 1.53 17.77 1.05
C VAL A 76 1.70 18.98 0.15
N ASP A 77 2.31 20.06 0.66
CA ASP A 77 2.58 21.31 -0.06
C ASP A 77 3.98 21.39 -0.70
N GLY A 78 4.84 20.42 -0.43
CA GLY A 78 6.17 20.35 -1.01
C GLY A 78 7.03 19.29 -0.33
N ALA A 79 8.22 19.08 -0.87
CA ALA A 79 9.18 18.11 -0.37
C ALA A 79 10.53 18.74 -0.07
N TRP A 80 11.10 18.41 1.08
CA TRP A 80 12.51 18.63 1.40
C TRP A 80 13.33 17.47 0.87
N LEU A 81 14.23 17.79 -0.04
CA LEU A 81 15.13 16.80 -0.65
C LEU A 81 16.56 17.05 -0.17
N ARG A 82 17.22 16.01 0.34
CA ARG A 82 18.61 16.04 0.75
C ARG A 82 19.45 15.18 -0.20
N SER A 83 20.44 15.80 -0.81
CA SER A 83 21.38 15.13 -1.72
C SER A 83 22.43 14.30 -0.98
N PRO A 84 23.16 13.39 -1.66
CA PRO A 84 24.27 12.63 -1.06
C PRO A 84 25.42 13.47 -0.54
N SER A 85 25.54 14.74 -0.97
CA SER A 85 26.51 15.71 -0.44
C SER A 85 26.05 16.46 0.80
N GLY A 86 24.81 16.21 1.25
CA GLY A 86 24.22 16.91 2.39
C GLY A 86 23.52 18.22 2.05
N ARG A 87 23.50 18.63 0.76
CA ARG A 87 22.75 19.83 0.35
C ARG A 87 21.25 19.55 0.38
N GLU A 88 20.50 20.44 1.00
CA GLU A 88 19.05 20.39 1.10
C GLU A 88 18.39 21.44 0.23
N VAL A 89 17.23 21.10 -0.32
CA VAL A 89 16.38 21.98 -1.10
C VAL A 89 14.91 21.67 -0.80
N PHE A 90 14.11 22.72 -0.64
CA PHE A 90 12.66 22.62 -0.63
C PHE A 90 12.13 22.75 -2.05
N VAL A 91 11.33 21.80 -2.47
CA VAL A 91 10.63 21.81 -3.76
C VAL A 91 9.15 21.99 -3.48
N PRO A 92 8.61 23.21 -3.65
CA PRO A 92 7.18 23.46 -3.44
C PRO A 92 6.36 22.76 -4.52
N LEU A 93 5.18 22.27 -4.14
CA LEU A 93 4.16 21.83 -5.10
C LEU A 93 3.28 23.03 -5.48
N PRO A 94 2.60 22.98 -6.65
CA PRO A 94 1.65 24.00 -7.02
C PRO A 94 0.52 24.15 -5.98
N SER A 95 0.01 25.38 -5.80
CA SER A 95 -1.03 25.68 -4.82
C SER A 95 -2.46 25.63 -5.38
N ASP A 96 -2.60 25.38 -6.68
CA ASP A 96 -3.86 25.38 -7.42
C ASP A 96 -4.48 23.99 -7.56
N GLY A 97 -4.11 23.06 -6.70
CA GLY A 97 -4.63 21.70 -6.70
C GLY A 97 -3.98 20.81 -5.64
N ARG A 98 -4.31 19.54 -5.69
CA ARG A 98 -3.71 18.49 -4.84
C ARG A 98 -2.75 17.65 -5.68
N PHE A 99 -1.46 17.67 -5.34
CA PHE A 99 -0.40 17.02 -6.14
C PHE A 99 0.31 15.89 -5.41
N ALA A 100 0.25 15.90 -4.07
CA ALA A 100 0.72 14.82 -3.24
C ALA A 100 -0.07 14.77 -1.92
N ALA A 101 -0.19 13.59 -1.35
CA ALA A 101 -0.78 13.39 -0.03
C ALA A 101 -0.11 12.21 0.68
N VAL A 102 -0.31 12.13 1.99
CA VAL A 102 0.08 10.97 2.79
C VAL A 102 -1.17 10.48 3.52
N VAL A 103 -1.41 9.16 3.45
CA VAL A 103 -2.54 8.53 4.12
C VAL A 103 -2.18 7.10 4.49
N PRO A 104 -2.36 6.66 5.74
CA PRO A 104 -2.09 5.28 6.13
C PRO A 104 -2.93 4.30 5.31
N ARG A 105 -2.32 3.18 4.92
CA ARG A 105 -3.02 2.12 4.20
C ARG A 105 -4.23 1.54 4.96
N LEU A 106 -4.22 1.66 6.30
CA LEU A 106 -5.36 1.31 7.14
C LEU A 106 -6.60 2.13 6.75
N ASP A 107 -6.44 3.43 6.56
CA ASP A 107 -7.54 4.35 6.26
C ASP A 107 -7.88 4.37 4.77
N LEU A 108 -6.87 4.39 3.90
CA LEU A 108 -7.06 4.41 2.45
C LEU A 108 -7.74 3.15 1.92
N ASP A 109 -7.24 1.98 2.35
CA ASP A 109 -7.76 0.71 1.85
C ASP A 109 -9.21 0.49 2.34
N ASP A 110 -9.52 0.88 3.57
CA ASP A 110 -10.91 0.83 4.07
C ASP A 110 -11.83 1.77 3.29
N ALA A 111 -11.42 3.01 3.05
CA ALA A 111 -12.21 3.95 2.26
C ALA A 111 -12.50 3.43 0.84
N LEU A 112 -11.51 2.81 0.20
CA LEU A 112 -11.68 2.17 -1.11
C LEU A 112 -12.65 0.98 -1.05
N VAL A 113 -12.59 0.16 -0.01
CA VAL A 113 -13.54 -0.96 0.20
C VAL A 113 -14.96 -0.42 0.42
N GLN A 114 -15.14 0.63 1.22
CA GLN A 114 -16.46 1.24 1.43
C GLN A 114 -16.99 1.83 0.11
N ARG A 115 -16.12 2.46 -0.69
CA ARG A 115 -16.50 2.96 -2.02
C ARG A 115 -16.93 1.81 -2.94
N ALA A 116 -16.21 0.69 -2.97
CA ALA A 116 -16.59 -0.49 -3.73
C ALA A 116 -18.00 -1.00 -3.32
N ARG A 117 -18.26 -1.10 -2.00
CA ARG A 117 -19.59 -1.46 -1.48
C ARG A 117 -20.67 -0.48 -1.94
N SER A 118 -20.40 0.81 -1.94
CA SER A 118 -21.36 1.85 -2.31
C SER A 118 -21.79 1.80 -3.79
N VAL A 119 -20.98 1.22 -4.67
CA VAL A 119 -21.31 1.02 -6.09
C VAL A 119 -21.84 -0.38 -6.39
N GLY A 120 -22.17 -1.16 -5.36
CA GLY A 120 -22.83 -2.46 -5.51
C GLY A 120 -21.90 -3.66 -5.67
N VAL A 121 -20.59 -3.52 -5.36
CA VAL A 121 -19.68 -4.67 -5.30
C VAL A 121 -20.02 -5.56 -4.10
N ASP A 122 -20.14 -6.87 -4.34
CA ASP A 122 -20.23 -7.88 -3.27
C ASP A 122 -18.84 -8.08 -2.66
N VAL A 123 -18.60 -7.49 -1.47
CA VAL A 123 -17.30 -7.56 -0.79
C VAL A 123 -17.35 -8.64 0.29
N VAL A 124 -16.49 -9.65 0.13
CA VAL A 124 -16.34 -10.79 1.04
C VAL A 124 -14.99 -10.73 1.72
N GLU A 125 -15.00 -10.57 3.02
CA GLU A 125 -13.80 -10.52 3.88
C GLU A 125 -13.56 -11.85 4.59
N ASP A 126 -12.37 -12.00 5.20
CA ASP A 126 -11.93 -13.21 5.93
C ASP A 126 -11.95 -14.48 5.07
N LEU A 127 -11.65 -14.37 3.77
CA LEU A 127 -11.72 -15.49 2.84
C LEU A 127 -10.45 -15.57 1.98
N SER A 128 -9.66 -16.64 2.16
CA SER A 128 -8.36 -16.81 1.51
C SER A 128 -8.46 -17.73 0.29
N PHE A 129 -7.81 -17.33 -0.80
CA PHE A 129 -7.63 -18.18 -1.97
C PHE A 129 -6.85 -19.47 -1.64
N VAL A 130 -7.34 -20.60 -2.13
CA VAL A 130 -6.68 -21.90 -2.02
C VAL A 130 -6.28 -22.43 -3.38
N ASP A 131 -7.23 -22.51 -4.33
CA ASP A 131 -6.98 -23.08 -5.66
C ASP A 131 -7.93 -22.49 -6.71
N LEU A 132 -7.65 -22.75 -7.98
CA LEU A 132 -8.52 -22.37 -9.10
C LEU A 132 -8.52 -23.43 -10.18
N GLU A 133 -9.64 -23.56 -10.86
CA GLU A 133 -9.81 -24.37 -12.06
C GLU A 133 -10.34 -23.49 -13.19
N GLN A 134 -9.64 -23.52 -14.34
CA GLN A 134 -10.08 -22.81 -15.55
C GLN A 134 -10.91 -23.74 -16.43
N HIS A 135 -11.99 -23.23 -16.94
CA HIS A 135 -12.86 -23.96 -17.89
C HIS A 135 -13.29 -23.03 -19.04
N VAL A 136 -13.92 -23.63 -20.07
CA VAL A 136 -14.25 -22.90 -21.32
C VAL A 136 -15.14 -21.66 -21.09
N SER A 137 -15.99 -21.70 -20.07
CA SER A 137 -16.95 -20.61 -19.77
C SER A 137 -16.51 -19.67 -18.65
N GLY A 138 -15.33 -19.91 -18.02
CA GLY A 138 -14.88 -19.05 -16.91
C GLY A 138 -13.86 -19.74 -15.99
N VAL A 139 -13.96 -19.43 -14.71
CA VAL A 139 -13.05 -19.91 -13.67
C VAL A 139 -13.84 -20.25 -12.41
N ALA A 140 -13.51 -21.35 -11.78
CA ALA A 140 -13.95 -21.73 -10.44
C ALA A 140 -12.81 -21.50 -9.45
N VAL A 141 -13.05 -20.74 -8.39
CA VAL A 141 -12.04 -20.42 -7.35
C VAL A 141 -12.48 -21.03 -6.03
N THR A 142 -11.61 -21.83 -5.43
CA THR A 142 -11.82 -22.48 -4.12
C THR A 142 -11.13 -21.66 -3.03
N PHE A 143 -11.83 -21.51 -1.90
CA PHE A 143 -11.38 -20.77 -0.74
C PHE A 143 -11.17 -21.66 0.49
N ASP A 144 -10.54 -21.10 1.53
CA ASP A 144 -10.13 -21.82 2.75
C ASP A 144 -11.28 -22.26 3.65
N ASP A 145 -12.47 -21.72 3.47
CA ASP A 145 -13.71 -22.20 4.10
C ASP A 145 -14.35 -23.41 3.38
N GLY A 146 -13.72 -23.86 2.28
CA GLY A 146 -14.20 -24.94 1.43
C GLY A 146 -15.26 -24.50 0.39
N SER A 147 -15.64 -23.24 0.36
CA SER A 147 -16.55 -22.69 -0.67
C SER A 147 -15.85 -22.57 -2.02
N THR A 148 -16.65 -22.66 -3.08
CA THR A 148 -16.21 -22.39 -4.46
C THR A 148 -17.08 -21.30 -5.06
N ARG A 149 -16.46 -20.38 -5.78
CA ARG A 149 -17.15 -19.30 -6.52
C ARG A 149 -16.79 -19.37 -7.98
N ASP A 150 -17.82 -19.35 -8.82
CA ASP A 150 -17.68 -19.33 -10.27
C ASP A 150 -17.77 -17.88 -10.78
N ALA A 151 -16.93 -17.57 -11.76
CA ALA A 151 -16.97 -16.29 -12.44
C ALA A 151 -16.54 -16.43 -13.90
N ARG A 152 -16.99 -15.50 -14.74
CA ARG A 152 -16.54 -15.44 -16.12
C ARG A 152 -15.07 -15.00 -16.22
N TRP A 153 -14.65 -14.09 -15.35
CA TRP A 153 -13.30 -13.52 -15.30
C TRP A 153 -12.76 -13.52 -13.88
N LEU A 154 -11.47 -13.80 -13.73
CA LEU A 154 -10.74 -13.66 -12.47
C LEU A 154 -9.69 -12.55 -12.60
N VAL A 155 -9.71 -11.61 -11.66
CA VAL A 155 -8.65 -10.60 -11.49
C VAL A 155 -7.83 -10.96 -10.24
N ALA A 156 -6.58 -11.33 -10.45
CA ALA A 156 -5.64 -11.61 -9.36
C ALA A 156 -4.99 -10.30 -8.89
N ALA A 157 -5.54 -9.70 -7.83
CA ALA A 157 -5.04 -8.49 -7.18
C ALA A 157 -4.47 -8.78 -5.77
N ASP A 158 -4.06 -10.02 -5.54
CA ASP A 158 -3.67 -10.63 -4.27
C ASP A 158 -2.23 -10.27 -3.80
N GLY A 159 -1.65 -9.27 -4.46
CA GLY A 159 -0.42 -8.60 -4.05
C GLY A 159 0.87 -9.27 -4.53
N MET A 160 1.99 -8.79 -3.99
CA MET A 160 3.31 -9.18 -4.47
C MET A 160 3.59 -10.68 -4.35
N TRP A 161 3.12 -11.31 -3.27
CA TRP A 161 3.31 -12.73 -3.01
C TRP A 161 2.17 -13.60 -3.55
N SER A 162 1.48 -13.13 -4.57
CA SER A 162 0.29 -13.72 -5.18
C SER A 162 0.29 -15.26 -5.17
N PRO A 163 -0.57 -15.90 -4.36
CA PRO A 163 -0.79 -17.34 -4.44
C PRO A 163 -1.41 -17.74 -5.79
N ILE A 164 -2.28 -16.91 -6.38
CA ILE A 164 -2.88 -17.18 -7.69
C ILE A 164 -1.79 -17.26 -8.77
N ARG A 165 -0.87 -16.29 -8.80
CA ARG A 165 0.25 -16.30 -9.76
C ARG A 165 1.12 -17.56 -9.60
N ARG A 166 1.31 -18.04 -8.36
CA ARG A 166 2.04 -19.30 -8.10
C ARG A 166 1.28 -20.52 -8.57
N SER A 167 -0.03 -20.59 -8.29
CA SER A 167 -0.91 -21.68 -8.75
C SER A 167 -0.88 -21.82 -10.27
N LEU A 168 -0.83 -20.69 -11.00
CA LEU A 168 -0.72 -20.66 -12.46
C LEU A 168 0.69 -20.94 -13.00
N GLY A 169 1.68 -21.23 -12.14
CA GLY A 169 3.06 -21.43 -12.58
C GLY A 169 3.77 -20.19 -13.12
N MET A 170 3.22 -19.00 -12.89
CA MET A 170 3.71 -17.74 -13.42
C MET A 170 4.69 -17.01 -12.48
N SER A 171 5.06 -17.60 -11.36
CA SER A 171 6.02 -17.03 -10.42
C SER A 171 7.43 -17.49 -10.73
N PRO A 172 8.39 -16.59 -10.99
CA PRO A 172 9.80 -16.96 -11.05
C PRO A 172 10.23 -17.53 -9.71
N GLY A 173 10.92 -18.69 -9.73
CA GLY A 173 11.45 -19.29 -8.51
C GLY A 173 12.43 -18.34 -7.82
N GLY A 174 12.25 -18.13 -6.52
CA GLY A 174 13.17 -17.32 -5.70
C GLY A 174 13.07 -15.80 -5.89
N TYR A 175 12.09 -15.28 -6.68
CA TYR A 175 11.91 -13.84 -6.83
C TYR A 175 11.39 -13.22 -5.52
N LEU A 176 12.18 -12.33 -4.94
CA LEU A 176 11.90 -11.64 -3.68
C LEU A 176 11.62 -10.14 -3.85
N GLY A 177 11.45 -9.67 -5.07
CA GLY A 177 11.38 -8.25 -5.40
C GLY A 177 12.75 -7.64 -5.68
N GLU A 178 12.74 -6.50 -6.35
CA GLU A 178 13.95 -5.75 -6.69
C GLU A 178 14.37 -4.80 -5.58
N TRP A 179 13.42 -4.41 -4.73
CA TRP A 179 13.66 -3.48 -3.63
C TRP A 179 13.40 -4.14 -2.29
N HIS A 180 14.05 -3.61 -1.27
CA HIS A 180 13.87 -4.01 0.11
C HIS A 180 13.69 -2.76 0.96
N ALA A 181 12.62 -2.68 1.73
CA ALA A 181 12.31 -1.50 2.50
C ALA A 181 11.90 -1.83 3.94
N PHE A 182 12.19 -0.89 4.85
CA PHE A 182 11.73 -0.88 6.22
C PHE A 182 10.94 0.41 6.47
N ARG A 183 9.89 0.34 7.28
CA ARG A 183 9.17 1.51 7.77
C ARG A 183 8.68 1.32 9.19
N GLN A 184 8.48 2.44 9.87
CA GLN A 184 7.87 2.50 11.20
C GLN A 184 7.09 3.81 11.34
N TYR A 185 5.99 3.77 12.06
CA TYR A 185 5.31 5.00 12.45
C TYR A 185 6.03 5.64 13.63
N VAL A 186 5.97 6.97 13.68
CA VAL A 186 6.57 7.79 14.73
C VAL A 186 5.53 8.77 15.22
N SER A 187 5.38 8.90 16.51
CA SER A 187 4.53 9.90 17.19
C SER A 187 5.36 10.95 17.91
N ASN A 188 4.71 11.99 18.42
CA ASN A 188 5.34 13.13 19.11
C ASN A 188 6.41 13.83 18.26
N VAL A 189 6.20 13.87 16.94
CA VAL A 189 7.09 14.56 16.02
C VAL A 189 6.95 16.06 16.26
N SER A 190 8.03 16.72 16.69
CA SER A 190 8.06 18.15 17.04
C SER A 190 8.94 18.97 16.09
N GLY A 191 9.75 18.31 15.25
CA GLY A 191 10.58 18.94 14.23
C GLY A 191 9.84 19.19 12.92
N SER A 192 10.56 19.53 11.86
CA SER A 192 9.99 19.85 10.54
C SER A 192 9.21 18.70 9.90
N ALA A 193 9.51 17.46 10.26
CA ALA A 193 8.81 16.26 9.77
C ALA A 193 7.36 16.16 10.30
N ALA A 194 6.94 16.96 11.27
CA ALA A 194 5.55 17.06 11.71
C ALA A 194 4.61 17.61 10.62
N SER A 195 5.14 18.41 9.68
CA SER A 195 4.36 19.08 8.64
C SER A 195 4.99 19.04 7.25
N ARG A 196 6.19 18.52 7.11
CA ARG A 196 6.95 18.51 5.86
C ARG A 196 7.32 17.09 5.45
N LEU A 197 7.17 16.81 4.17
CA LEU A 197 7.66 15.58 3.57
C LEU A 197 9.18 15.70 3.34
N HIS A 198 9.92 14.73 3.85
CA HIS A 198 11.37 14.65 3.70
C HIS A 198 11.77 13.41 2.90
N VAL A 199 12.73 13.58 1.99
CA VAL A 199 13.40 12.50 1.26
C VAL A 199 14.91 12.72 1.35
N TRP A 200 15.64 11.73 1.88
CA TRP A 200 17.08 11.79 2.06
C TRP A 200 17.76 10.76 1.17
N PHE A 201 18.54 11.25 0.19
CA PHE A 201 19.37 10.43 -0.70
C PHE A 201 20.74 10.25 -0.07
N ASP A 202 20.82 9.54 1.03
CA ASP A 202 22.09 9.26 1.69
C ASP A 202 22.95 8.32 0.83
N ARG A 203 24.28 8.60 0.77
CA ARG A 203 25.20 7.97 -0.16
C ARG A 203 25.21 6.45 -0.10
N ASP A 204 25.08 5.88 1.09
CA ASP A 204 25.08 4.44 1.35
C ASP A 204 23.74 3.75 1.03
N LEU A 205 22.68 4.53 0.83
CA LEU A 205 21.37 4.02 0.43
C LEU A 205 21.18 3.99 -1.09
N LEU A 206 21.98 4.76 -1.85
CA LEU A 206 21.79 4.88 -3.29
C LEU A 206 21.78 3.51 -4.01
N PRO A 207 20.92 3.34 -5.03
CA PRO A 207 19.98 4.30 -5.62
C PRO A 207 18.68 4.50 -4.83
N GLY A 208 18.57 3.91 -3.64
CA GLY A 208 17.44 4.09 -2.73
C GLY A 208 17.53 5.39 -1.93
N TYR A 209 16.61 5.51 -0.98
CA TYR A 209 16.48 6.71 -0.15
C TYR A 209 15.81 6.39 1.18
N ALA A 210 15.94 7.30 2.14
CA ALA A 210 15.14 7.34 3.36
C ALA A 210 14.08 8.43 3.26
N TRP A 211 13.00 8.29 4.02
CA TRP A 211 11.90 9.25 4.03
C TRP A 211 11.34 9.49 5.42
N SER A 212 10.69 10.64 5.58
CA SER A 212 9.72 10.92 6.63
C SER A 212 8.52 11.60 5.98
N PHE A 213 7.36 10.95 6.02
CA PHE A 213 6.13 11.44 5.45
C PHE A 213 5.17 11.82 6.57
N PRO A 214 4.73 13.09 6.63
CA PRO A 214 3.92 13.60 7.72
C PRO A 214 2.53 12.97 7.75
N LEU A 215 2.00 12.81 8.95
CA LEU A 215 0.64 12.35 9.21
C LEU A 215 -0.02 13.30 10.23
N PRO A 216 -1.35 13.37 10.26
CA PRO A 216 -2.06 14.16 11.27
C PRO A 216 -1.68 13.77 12.70
N GLY A 217 -1.80 14.70 13.63
CA GLY A 217 -1.53 14.46 15.05
C GLY A 217 -0.05 14.38 15.41
N ASN A 218 0.81 15.12 14.71
CA ASN A 218 2.26 15.11 14.94
C ASN A 218 2.86 13.69 14.83
N ARG A 219 2.45 12.98 13.82
CA ARG A 219 2.96 11.64 13.47
C ARG A 219 3.67 11.69 12.12
N ALA A 220 4.48 10.68 11.86
CA ALA A 220 5.10 10.46 10.56
C ALA A 220 5.24 8.97 10.24
N ASN A 221 5.24 8.64 8.95
CA ASN A 221 5.73 7.36 8.44
C ASN A 221 7.20 7.55 8.06
N VAL A 222 8.09 6.90 8.78
CA VAL A 222 9.55 6.98 8.56
C VAL A 222 10.04 5.65 8.02
N GLY A 223 10.90 5.69 7.02
CA GLY A 223 11.45 4.46 6.46
C GLY A 223 12.62 4.68 5.52
N PHE A 224 13.10 3.59 4.96
CA PHE A 224 14.07 3.61 3.86
C PHE A 224 13.85 2.42 2.94
N GLY A 225 14.27 2.58 1.69
CA GLY A 225 14.30 1.51 0.70
C GLY A 225 15.63 1.49 -0.02
N ILE A 226 16.12 0.28 -0.31
CA ILE A 226 17.34 0.06 -1.08
C ILE A 226 17.10 -0.97 -2.17
N LEU A 227 17.88 -0.87 -3.24
CA LEU A 227 17.90 -1.89 -4.29
C LEU A 227 18.46 -3.20 -3.72
N ARG A 228 17.81 -4.31 -4.02
CA ARG A 228 18.28 -5.64 -3.66
C ARG A 228 19.34 -6.09 -4.65
N ASP A 229 20.57 -6.06 -4.24
CA ASP A 229 21.75 -6.45 -5.03
C ASP A 229 22.30 -7.84 -4.70
N GLY A 230 21.65 -8.55 -3.76
CA GLY A 230 22.07 -9.86 -3.28
C GLY A 230 23.22 -9.81 -2.26
N THR A 231 23.80 -8.65 -1.98
CA THR A 231 24.94 -8.50 -1.05
C THR A 231 24.50 -8.24 0.38
N ARG A 232 23.31 -7.69 0.58
CA ARG A 232 22.77 -7.31 1.89
C ARG A 232 21.78 -8.33 2.43
N SER A 233 22.02 -8.78 3.64
CA SER A 233 21.12 -9.68 4.38
C SER A 233 20.06 -8.90 5.17
N GLY A 234 19.06 -9.59 5.74
CA GLY A 234 18.12 -8.98 6.67
C GLY A 234 18.78 -8.37 7.92
N LYS A 235 19.94 -8.91 8.35
CA LYS A 235 20.73 -8.31 9.46
C LYS A 235 21.36 -6.99 9.05
N ASP A 236 21.81 -6.86 7.80
CA ASP A 236 22.38 -5.61 7.28
C ASP A 236 21.30 -4.54 7.15
N MET A 237 20.09 -4.92 6.72
CA MET A 237 18.94 -4.03 6.72
C MET A 237 18.61 -3.49 8.11
N LYS A 238 18.61 -4.38 9.12
CA LYS A 238 18.38 -3.95 10.50
C LYS A 238 19.46 -3.00 10.98
N ARG A 239 20.73 -3.27 10.68
CA ARG A 239 21.85 -2.38 11.03
C ARG A 239 21.74 -1.02 10.34
N THR A 240 21.39 -1.01 9.04
CA THR A 240 21.14 0.23 8.30
C THR A 240 19.99 1.03 8.94
N TRP A 241 18.94 0.35 9.38
CA TRP A 241 17.83 1.00 10.09
C TRP A 241 18.27 1.64 11.40
N ASP A 242 19.00 0.88 12.25
CA ASP A 242 19.47 1.37 13.52
C ASP A 242 20.45 2.56 13.37
N ASP A 243 21.31 2.54 12.36
CA ASP A 243 22.20 3.63 12.01
C ASP A 243 21.43 4.86 11.48
N LEU A 244 20.47 4.65 10.59
CA LEU A 244 19.65 5.73 10.05
C LEU A 244 18.94 6.53 11.14
N LEU A 245 18.39 5.84 12.15
CA LEU A 245 17.70 6.47 13.28
C LEU A 245 18.60 7.34 14.16
N GLN A 246 19.91 7.25 14.03
CA GLN A 246 20.89 8.08 14.75
C GLN A 246 21.44 9.24 13.92
N ARG A 247 21.07 9.34 12.63
CA ARG A 247 21.57 10.40 11.74
C ARG A 247 21.01 11.75 12.14
N HIS A 248 21.87 12.74 12.23
CA HIS A 248 21.53 14.09 12.72
C HIS A 248 20.34 14.71 11.93
N HIS A 249 20.37 14.63 10.60
CA HIS A 249 19.31 15.23 9.77
C HIS A 249 17.95 14.56 10.00
N LEU A 250 17.91 13.27 10.31
CA LEU A 250 16.67 12.55 10.63
C LEU A 250 16.19 12.91 12.04
N THR A 251 17.08 12.86 13.03
CA THR A 251 16.72 13.19 14.42
C THR A 251 16.31 14.64 14.56
N GLU A 252 16.96 15.57 13.87
CA GLU A 252 16.59 16.98 13.83
C GLU A 252 15.20 17.20 13.20
N ALA A 253 14.91 16.51 12.07
CA ALA A 253 13.61 16.61 11.39
C ALA A 253 12.48 16.04 12.25
N LEU A 254 12.71 14.98 13.00
CA LEU A 254 11.70 14.37 13.87
C LEU A 254 11.51 15.16 15.19
N GLY A 255 12.59 15.74 15.73
CA GLY A 255 12.61 16.40 17.03
C GLY A 255 12.92 15.46 18.20
N PRO A 256 13.24 16.04 19.39
CA PRO A 256 13.78 15.28 20.53
C PRO A 256 12.76 14.35 21.20
N ASP A 257 11.47 14.61 21.05
CA ASP A 257 10.40 13.88 21.75
C ASP A 257 9.79 12.76 20.90
N ALA A 258 10.35 12.51 19.71
CA ALA A 258 9.84 11.54 18.75
C ALA A 258 9.90 10.11 19.30
N VAL A 259 8.77 9.39 19.22
CA VAL A 259 8.62 8.02 19.73
C VAL A 259 8.26 7.07 18.58
N PHE A 260 9.09 6.05 18.38
CA PHE A 260 8.84 5.02 17.36
C PHE A 260 7.79 4.03 17.85
N GLU A 261 6.69 3.87 17.09
CA GLU A 261 5.55 3.05 17.45
C GLU A 261 5.77 1.57 17.07
N GLY A 262 5.64 0.67 18.04
CA GLY A 262 5.70 -0.77 17.80
C GLY A 262 7.05 -1.24 17.23
N ARG A 263 7.00 -2.15 16.24
CA ARG A 263 8.18 -2.64 15.52
C ARG A 263 8.17 -2.13 14.08
N HIS A 264 9.36 -1.96 13.50
CA HIS A 264 9.44 -1.70 12.06
C HIS A 264 8.85 -2.88 11.27
N THR A 265 8.22 -2.56 10.17
CA THR A 265 7.72 -3.55 9.21
C THR A 265 8.60 -3.52 7.96
N ALA A 266 8.78 -4.68 7.34
CA ALA A 266 9.60 -4.85 6.16
C ALA A 266 8.77 -5.37 4.99
N TRP A 267 9.14 -4.95 3.77
CA TRP A 267 8.61 -5.57 2.54
C TRP A 267 9.68 -5.58 1.45
N PRO A 268 9.57 -6.49 0.48
CA PRO A 268 10.43 -6.51 -0.68
C PRO A 268 10.15 -5.35 -1.61
#